data_4bb9bf3faae3b329ac6b8fbd5c04e3ac
#
_entry.id   4bb9bf3faae3b329ac6b8fbd5c04e3ac
#
_cell.length_a   1.000
_cell.length_b   1.000
_cell.length_c   1.000
_cell.angle_alpha   90.00
_cell.angle_beta   90.00
_cell.angle_gamma   90.00
#
_symmetry.space_group_name_H-M   'P 1'
#
loop_
_entity.id
_entity.type
_entity.pdbx_description
1 polymer ?
#
loop_
_entity_poly.entity_id
_entity_poly.type
_entity_poly.pdbx_seq_one_letter_code
_entity_poly.pdbx_strand_id
1 'polypeptide(L)'
;MSGIVSRLSVLGKVWLGLAAGALALIVFGLAAPGSSLFFPLVSLWCNAALFALALLVLRRAGMELDLFHKAVLVGLWAAAVLYFYWVLGSRTFLYHWDYVNYILKQYHAEAAFAQSTGAGFRFLLDSITEDYTNFITLFTEFPFCLSGKTGDDYAFCQVFSVLPSLLVLLAGLTVKVGRAELGVLPVPPHESHLLGRAVFHAWK
;
A
#
# COMPACT_ATOMS: atom_id res chain seq x y z
N MET A 1 21.50 -21.51 2.58
CA MET A 1 20.28 -20.77 2.15
C MET A 1 20.57 -19.52 1.31
N SER A 2 21.74 -18.86 1.42
CA SER A 2 22.08 -17.65 0.65
C SER A 2 22.09 -17.81 -0.88
N GLY A 3 22.46 -18.98 -1.40
CA GLY A 3 22.59 -19.23 -2.85
C GLY A 3 21.26 -19.37 -3.62
N ILE A 4 20.14 -19.71 -2.96
CA ILE A 4 18.84 -19.85 -3.62
C ILE A 4 18.18 -18.48 -3.79
N VAL A 5 18.27 -17.63 -2.77
CA VAL A 5 17.66 -16.29 -2.79
C VAL A 5 18.35 -15.37 -3.82
N SER A 6 19.65 -15.57 -4.07
CA SER A 6 20.39 -14.78 -5.07
C SER A 6 19.94 -15.08 -6.52
N ARG A 7 19.41 -16.27 -6.79
CA ARG A 7 18.93 -16.69 -8.11
C ARG A 7 17.47 -16.33 -8.42
N LEU A 8 16.71 -15.91 -7.40
CA LEU A 8 15.32 -15.50 -7.61
C LEU A 8 15.26 -14.17 -8.34
N SER A 9 14.29 -14.05 -9.27
CA SER A 9 13.91 -12.78 -9.85
C SER A 9 13.46 -11.80 -8.75
N VAL A 10 13.49 -10.50 -9.02
CA VAL A 10 12.98 -9.49 -8.06
C VAL A 10 11.54 -9.79 -7.65
N LEU A 11 10.72 -10.26 -8.58
CA LEU A 11 9.36 -10.70 -8.32
C LEU A 11 9.33 -11.85 -7.30
N GLY A 12 10.18 -12.87 -7.49
CA GLY A 12 10.27 -13.99 -6.55
C GLY A 12 10.72 -13.55 -5.15
N LYS A 13 11.62 -12.57 -5.05
CA LYS A 13 12.05 -12.01 -3.75
C LYS A 13 10.93 -11.27 -3.03
N VAL A 14 10.12 -10.50 -3.77
CA VAL A 14 8.95 -9.80 -3.18
C VAL A 14 7.93 -10.80 -2.68
N TRP A 15 7.57 -11.82 -3.48
CA TRP A 15 6.63 -12.86 -3.06
C TRP A 15 7.14 -13.65 -1.86
N LEU A 16 8.42 -13.98 -1.84
CA LEU A 16 9.03 -14.67 -0.70
C LEU A 16 8.97 -13.81 0.57
N GLY A 17 9.26 -12.50 0.46
CA GLY A 17 9.17 -11.56 1.57
C GLY A 17 7.74 -11.43 2.12
N LEU A 18 6.74 -11.31 1.24
CA LEU A 18 5.34 -11.26 1.63
C LEU A 18 4.89 -12.58 2.30
N ALA A 19 5.27 -13.72 1.74
CA ALA A 19 4.94 -15.03 2.32
C ALA A 19 5.60 -15.23 3.69
N ALA A 20 6.87 -14.85 3.84
CA ALA A 20 7.57 -14.91 5.12
C ALA A 20 6.93 -13.98 6.18
N GLY A 21 6.53 -12.77 5.78
CA GLY A 21 5.80 -11.85 6.65
C GLY A 21 4.44 -12.42 7.09
N ALA A 22 3.67 -13.00 6.16
CA ALA A 22 2.40 -13.66 6.48
C ALA A 22 2.60 -14.83 7.47
N LEU A 23 3.62 -15.68 7.23
CA LEU A 23 3.94 -16.78 8.12
C LEU A 23 4.33 -16.29 9.51
N ALA A 24 5.16 -15.25 9.61
CA ALA A 24 5.54 -14.64 10.87
C ALA A 24 4.33 -14.10 11.65
N LEU A 25 3.37 -13.47 10.96
CA LEU A 25 2.12 -13.00 11.57
C LEU A 25 1.25 -14.16 12.07
N ILE A 26 1.15 -15.24 11.30
CA ILE A 26 0.42 -16.44 11.74
C ILE A 26 1.05 -17.00 13.03
N VAL A 27 2.36 -17.18 13.04
CA VAL A 27 3.09 -17.69 14.22
C VAL A 27 2.91 -16.75 15.41
N PHE A 28 3.00 -15.42 15.20
CA PHE A 28 2.79 -14.44 16.25
C PHE A 28 1.35 -14.47 16.79
N GLY A 29 0.35 -14.55 15.93
CA GLY A 29 -1.06 -14.63 16.33
C GLY A 29 -1.41 -15.90 17.10
N LEU A 30 -0.71 -17.01 16.82
CA LEU A 30 -0.84 -18.25 17.58
C LEU A 30 -0.10 -18.22 18.91
N ALA A 31 1.08 -17.59 18.97
CA ALA A 31 1.93 -17.52 20.15
C ALA A 31 1.44 -16.48 21.17
N ALA A 32 0.83 -15.39 20.71
CA ALA A 32 0.36 -14.29 21.53
C ALA A 32 -1.08 -13.87 21.17
N PRO A 33 -2.07 -14.75 21.38
CA PRO A 33 -3.46 -14.45 21.05
C PRO A 33 -3.97 -13.27 21.90
N GLY A 34 -4.65 -12.31 21.23
CA GLY A 34 -5.15 -11.09 21.88
C GLY A 34 -4.08 -10.02 22.13
N SER A 35 -2.86 -10.17 21.59
CA SER A 35 -1.85 -9.12 21.67
C SER A 35 -2.33 -7.85 20.96
N SER A 36 -2.23 -6.71 21.64
CA SER A 36 -2.56 -5.39 21.08
C SER A 36 -1.70 -5.01 19.88
N LEU A 37 -0.54 -5.65 19.69
CA LEU A 37 0.35 -5.42 18.54
C LEU A 37 -0.04 -6.23 17.32
N PHE A 38 -0.86 -7.29 17.47
CA PHE A 38 -1.16 -8.19 16.37
C PHE A 38 -1.88 -7.48 15.23
N PHE A 39 -2.96 -6.76 15.52
CA PHE A 39 -3.77 -6.08 14.50
C PHE A 39 -3.01 -4.95 13.78
N PRO A 40 -2.27 -4.05 14.47
CA PRO A 40 -1.39 -3.09 13.81
C PRO A 40 -0.33 -3.72 12.90
N LEU A 41 0.27 -4.85 13.29
CA LEU A 41 1.24 -5.56 12.45
C LEU A 41 0.60 -6.20 11.21
N VAL A 42 -0.61 -6.76 11.34
CA VAL A 42 -1.39 -7.23 10.18
C VAL A 42 -1.69 -6.08 9.23
N SER A 43 -2.12 -4.93 9.76
CA SER A 43 -2.39 -3.72 8.98
C SER A 43 -1.14 -3.23 8.24
N LEU A 44 -0.01 -3.14 8.91
CA LEU A 44 1.27 -2.77 8.30
C LEU A 44 1.63 -3.72 7.15
N TRP A 45 1.47 -5.02 7.36
CA TRP A 45 1.72 -6.02 6.33
C TRP A 45 0.77 -5.88 5.14
N CYS A 46 -0.52 -5.64 5.37
CA CYS A 46 -1.51 -5.41 4.31
C CYS A 46 -1.15 -4.17 3.47
N ASN A 47 -0.75 -3.07 4.11
CA ASN A 47 -0.29 -1.86 3.40
C ASN A 47 0.97 -2.13 2.57
N ALA A 48 1.95 -2.84 3.13
CA ALA A 48 3.16 -3.24 2.42
C ALA A 48 2.86 -4.16 1.22
N ALA A 49 1.93 -5.11 1.39
CA ALA A 49 1.48 -6.00 0.33
C ALA A 49 0.76 -5.25 -0.80
N LEU A 50 -0.14 -4.32 -0.46
CA LEU A 50 -0.84 -3.48 -1.43
C LEU A 50 0.15 -2.63 -2.23
N PHE A 51 1.11 -1.99 -1.57
CA PHE A 51 2.15 -1.19 -2.21
C PHE A 51 3.06 -2.04 -3.11
N ALA A 52 3.49 -3.20 -2.63
CA ALA A 52 4.28 -4.15 -3.42
C ALA A 52 3.52 -4.64 -4.65
N LEU A 53 2.20 -4.92 -4.52
CA LEU A 53 1.35 -5.32 -5.63
C LEU A 53 1.26 -4.20 -6.68
N ALA A 54 1.08 -2.94 -6.27
CA ALA A 54 1.06 -1.79 -7.18
C ALA A 54 2.38 -1.69 -7.98
N LEU A 55 3.54 -1.81 -7.32
CA LEU A 55 4.84 -1.83 -7.99
C LEU A 55 5.01 -3.01 -8.95
N LEU A 56 4.49 -4.19 -8.59
CA LEU A 56 4.53 -5.38 -9.45
C LEU A 56 3.66 -5.22 -10.70
N VAL A 57 2.48 -4.62 -10.57
CA VAL A 57 1.60 -4.29 -11.70
C VAL A 57 2.31 -3.36 -12.67
N LEU A 58 2.94 -2.28 -12.18
CA LEU A 58 3.71 -1.37 -13.01
C LEU A 58 4.84 -2.07 -13.75
N ARG A 59 5.61 -2.87 -13.04
CA ARG A 59 6.72 -3.60 -13.63
C ARG A 59 6.26 -4.59 -14.71
N ARG A 60 5.15 -5.31 -14.49
CA ARG A 60 4.55 -6.18 -15.53
C ARG A 60 4.05 -5.42 -16.74
N ALA A 61 3.60 -4.20 -16.57
CA ALA A 61 3.21 -3.31 -17.64
C ALA A 61 4.41 -2.71 -18.41
N GLY A 62 5.64 -3.11 -18.07
CA GLY A 62 6.86 -2.60 -18.71
C GLY A 62 7.22 -1.17 -18.30
N MET A 63 6.66 -0.69 -17.17
CA MET A 63 6.89 0.65 -16.67
C MET A 63 7.93 0.60 -15.53
N GLU A 64 9.12 1.09 -15.80
CA GLU A 64 10.15 1.27 -14.78
C GLU A 64 10.12 2.73 -14.31
N LEU A 65 9.91 2.92 -13.01
CA LEU A 65 10.05 4.21 -12.37
C LEU A 65 11.53 4.43 -12.03
N ASP A 66 12.13 5.45 -12.62
CA ASP A 66 13.47 5.91 -12.25
C ASP A 66 13.49 6.58 -10.86
N LEU A 67 14.66 6.98 -10.41
CA LEU A 67 14.83 7.59 -9.09
C LEU A 67 14.06 8.92 -8.96
N PHE A 68 14.00 9.70 -10.04
CA PHE A 68 13.29 10.98 -10.06
C PHE A 68 11.79 10.77 -9.86
N HIS A 69 11.16 9.86 -10.61
CA HIS A 69 9.72 9.55 -10.45
C HIS A 69 9.41 9.03 -9.03
N LYS A 70 10.28 8.18 -8.47
CA LYS A 70 10.13 7.71 -7.09
C LYS A 70 10.20 8.86 -6.08
N ALA A 71 11.16 9.77 -6.24
CA ALA A 71 11.29 10.94 -5.37
C ALA A 71 10.08 11.87 -5.46
N VAL A 72 9.56 12.12 -6.67
CA VAL A 72 8.34 12.91 -6.90
C VAL A 72 7.14 12.25 -6.23
N LEU A 73 6.97 10.92 -6.35
CA LEU A 73 5.85 10.21 -5.71
C LEU A 73 5.91 10.30 -4.18
N VAL A 74 7.10 10.13 -3.59
CA VAL A 74 7.29 10.30 -2.15
C VAL A 74 7.01 11.74 -1.72
N GLY A 75 7.47 12.72 -2.50
CA GLY A 75 7.20 14.14 -2.25
C GLY A 75 5.71 14.48 -2.31
N LEU A 76 4.99 13.97 -3.31
CA LEU A 76 3.54 14.16 -3.45
C LEU A 76 2.78 13.52 -2.29
N TRP A 77 3.18 12.29 -1.90
CA TRP A 77 2.59 11.64 -0.74
C TRP A 77 2.82 12.43 0.53
N ALA A 78 4.05 12.85 0.80
CA ALA A 78 4.39 13.65 1.98
C ALA A 78 3.63 14.98 1.99
N ALA A 79 3.54 15.67 0.85
CA ALA A 79 2.79 16.91 0.71
C ALA A 79 1.29 16.70 0.97
N ALA A 80 0.69 15.62 0.45
CA ALA A 80 -0.70 15.28 0.69
C ALA A 80 -0.94 14.98 2.18
N VAL A 81 -0.08 14.20 2.81
CA VAL A 81 -0.14 13.87 4.24
C VAL A 81 -0.09 15.15 5.09
N LEU A 82 0.87 16.04 4.82
CA LEU A 82 1.00 17.31 5.54
C LEU A 82 -0.19 18.24 5.30
N TYR A 83 -0.69 18.30 4.07
CA TYR A 83 -1.87 19.10 3.73
C TYR A 83 -3.12 18.61 4.48
N PHE A 84 -3.38 17.29 4.47
CA PHE A 84 -4.50 16.73 5.20
C PHE A 84 -4.37 16.93 6.71
N TYR A 85 -3.17 16.73 7.27
CA TYR A 85 -2.91 17.01 8.67
C TYR A 85 -3.22 18.48 9.04
N TRP A 86 -2.78 19.43 8.20
CA TRP A 86 -3.04 20.84 8.40
C TRP A 86 -4.53 21.19 8.27
N VAL A 87 -5.21 20.65 7.25
CA VAL A 87 -6.65 20.89 7.02
C VAL A 87 -7.48 20.32 8.17
N LEU A 88 -7.17 19.11 8.61
CA LEU A 88 -7.88 18.45 9.72
C LEU A 88 -7.68 19.22 11.05
N GLY A 89 -6.46 19.69 11.32
CA GLY A 89 -6.15 20.48 12.52
C GLY A 89 -6.73 21.91 12.51
N SER A 90 -7.11 22.45 11.34
CA SER A 90 -7.60 23.82 11.20
C SER A 90 -9.11 23.96 11.09
N ARG A 91 -9.86 22.85 10.98
CA ARG A 91 -11.30 22.86 10.73
C ARG A 91 -12.06 21.96 11.70
N THR A 92 -13.24 22.41 12.12
CA THR A 92 -14.22 21.55 12.77
C THR A 92 -15.00 20.81 11.69
N PHE A 93 -14.81 19.51 11.55
CA PHE A 93 -15.54 18.68 10.60
C PHE A 93 -16.83 18.16 11.25
N LEU A 94 -17.95 18.31 10.54
CA LEU A 94 -19.15 17.54 10.80
C LEU A 94 -18.98 16.20 10.07
N TYR A 95 -18.79 15.13 10.84
CA TYR A 95 -18.67 13.81 10.27
C TYR A 95 -19.99 13.33 9.69
N HIS A 96 -19.97 12.91 8.44
CA HIS A 96 -21.11 12.28 7.82
C HIS A 96 -21.36 10.88 8.42
N TRP A 97 -22.61 10.41 8.39
CA TRP A 97 -23.02 9.13 8.98
C TRP A 97 -22.13 7.95 8.58
N ASP A 98 -21.78 7.84 7.30
CA ASP A 98 -20.91 6.76 6.80
C ASP A 98 -19.53 6.80 7.42
N TYR A 99 -18.98 7.98 7.62
CA TYR A 99 -17.68 8.17 8.23
C TYR A 99 -17.67 7.71 9.70
N VAL A 100 -18.73 8.04 10.45
CA VAL A 100 -18.91 7.60 11.84
C VAL A 100 -18.99 6.07 11.90
N ASN A 101 -19.69 5.44 10.97
CA ASN A 101 -19.76 3.98 10.90
C ASN A 101 -18.38 3.33 10.71
N TYR A 102 -17.52 3.88 9.85
CA TYR A 102 -16.17 3.35 9.65
C TYR A 102 -15.28 3.53 10.87
N ILE A 103 -15.38 4.65 11.60
CA ILE A 103 -14.66 4.85 12.86
C ILE A 103 -15.12 3.81 13.91
N LEU A 104 -16.43 3.63 14.06
CA LEU A 104 -16.97 2.63 14.98
C LEU A 104 -16.50 1.22 14.62
N LYS A 105 -16.48 0.86 13.33
CA LYS A 105 -15.94 -0.41 12.87
C LYS A 105 -14.46 -0.57 13.19
N GLN A 106 -13.68 0.51 13.15
CA GLN A 106 -12.27 0.49 13.55
C GLN A 106 -12.11 0.11 15.03
N TYR A 107 -12.87 0.75 15.92
CA TYR A 107 -12.85 0.41 17.36
C TYR A 107 -13.36 -1.01 17.63
N HIS A 108 -14.40 -1.46 16.93
CA HIS A 108 -14.91 -2.81 17.06
C HIS A 108 -13.89 -3.85 16.57
N ALA A 109 -13.15 -3.57 15.50
CA ALA A 109 -12.08 -4.43 15.03
C ALA A 109 -10.95 -4.54 16.06
N GLU A 110 -10.49 -3.41 16.62
CA GLU A 110 -9.50 -3.41 17.70
C GLU A 110 -9.98 -4.27 18.88
N ALA A 111 -11.22 -4.07 19.34
CA ALA A 111 -11.78 -4.83 20.45
C ALA A 111 -11.89 -6.34 20.13
N ALA A 112 -12.27 -6.71 18.91
CA ALA A 112 -12.36 -8.10 18.49
C ALA A 112 -10.97 -8.76 18.44
N PHE A 113 -9.96 -8.09 17.88
CA PHE A 113 -8.58 -8.60 17.86
C PHE A 113 -7.94 -8.65 19.25
N ALA A 114 -8.32 -7.75 20.15
CA ALA A 114 -7.89 -7.79 21.57
C ALA A 114 -8.46 -9.00 22.32
N GLN A 115 -9.65 -9.49 21.96
CA GLN A 115 -10.21 -10.73 22.54
C GLN A 115 -9.44 -11.96 22.07
N SER A 116 -9.28 -12.10 20.77
CA SER A 116 -8.45 -13.13 20.15
C SER A 116 -8.26 -12.86 18.66
N THR A 117 -7.20 -13.41 18.09
CA THR A 117 -6.95 -13.40 16.64
C THR A 117 -8.15 -13.97 15.85
N GLY A 118 -8.76 -15.07 16.35
CA GLY A 118 -9.91 -15.68 15.70
C GLY A 118 -11.16 -14.81 15.73
N ALA A 119 -11.43 -14.11 16.84
CA ALA A 119 -12.55 -13.16 16.94
C ALA A 119 -12.37 -11.98 15.97
N GLY A 120 -11.16 -11.44 15.88
CA GLY A 120 -10.84 -10.36 14.94
C GLY A 120 -11.07 -10.77 13.47
N PHE A 121 -10.54 -11.91 13.05
CA PHE A 121 -10.79 -12.39 11.68
C PHE A 121 -12.26 -12.72 11.41
N ARG A 122 -12.97 -13.28 12.36
CA ARG A 122 -14.42 -13.51 12.24
C ARG A 122 -15.16 -12.19 12.04
N PHE A 123 -14.87 -11.17 12.83
CA PHE A 123 -15.43 -9.82 12.67
C PHE A 123 -15.22 -9.25 11.27
N LEU A 124 -14.04 -9.45 10.67
CA LEU A 124 -13.78 -9.02 9.28
C LEU A 124 -14.63 -9.81 8.28
N LEU A 125 -14.68 -11.14 8.44
CA LEU A 125 -15.36 -12.04 7.50
C LEU A 125 -16.89 -11.88 7.55
N ASP A 126 -17.46 -11.65 8.71
CA ASP A 126 -18.91 -11.47 8.90
C ASP A 126 -19.44 -10.25 8.14
N SER A 127 -18.59 -9.28 7.82
CA SER A 127 -18.96 -8.08 7.07
C SER A 127 -18.91 -8.20 5.55
N ILE A 128 -18.59 -9.37 4.98
CA ILE A 128 -18.47 -9.56 3.52
C ILE A 128 -19.80 -9.30 2.82
N THR A 129 -20.92 -9.60 3.49
CA THR A 129 -22.28 -9.41 2.96
C THR A 129 -22.94 -8.10 3.39
N GLU A 130 -22.23 -7.25 4.15
CA GLU A 130 -22.74 -5.96 4.59
C GLU A 130 -22.42 -4.86 3.59
N ASP A 131 -23.24 -3.80 3.56
CA ASP A 131 -23.02 -2.60 2.73
C ASP A 131 -21.70 -1.90 3.06
N TYR A 132 -21.28 -1.98 4.32
CA TYR A 132 -20.02 -1.43 4.82
C TYR A 132 -19.10 -2.55 5.29
N THR A 133 -18.10 -2.87 4.48
CA THR A 133 -17.14 -3.92 4.84
C THR A 133 -16.18 -3.48 5.95
N ASN A 134 -15.89 -4.39 6.88
CA ASN A 134 -14.89 -4.18 7.92
C ASN A 134 -13.44 -4.28 7.40
N PHE A 135 -13.24 -4.73 6.16
CA PHE A 135 -11.88 -4.92 5.59
C PHE A 135 -11.06 -3.64 5.47
N ILE A 136 -11.71 -2.47 5.41
CA ILE A 136 -10.98 -1.19 5.39
C ILE A 136 -10.12 -1.01 6.64
N THR A 137 -10.54 -1.55 7.78
CA THR A 137 -9.81 -1.47 9.04
C THR A 137 -8.44 -2.15 8.99
N LEU A 138 -8.27 -3.15 8.10
CA LEU A 138 -6.96 -3.77 7.86
C LEU A 138 -5.92 -2.80 7.32
N PHE A 139 -6.34 -1.75 6.64
CA PHE A 139 -5.42 -0.78 6.05
C PHE A 139 -5.22 0.43 6.96
N THR A 140 -6.23 0.80 7.73
CA THR A 140 -6.22 2.01 8.55
C THR A 140 -5.66 1.81 9.95
N GLU A 141 -5.61 0.58 10.47
CA GLU A 141 -5.19 0.29 11.85
C GLU A 141 -3.75 0.74 12.16
N PHE A 142 -2.78 0.45 11.27
CA PHE A 142 -1.39 0.78 11.54
C PHE A 142 -1.18 2.28 11.80
N PRO A 143 -1.60 3.20 10.91
CA PRO A 143 -1.49 4.62 11.20
C PRO A 143 -2.43 5.06 12.34
N PHE A 144 -3.60 4.43 12.51
CA PHE A 144 -4.54 4.76 13.55
C PHE A 144 -4.01 4.46 14.96
N CYS A 145 -3.29 3.36 15.14
CA CYS A 145 -2.67 3.05 16.43
C CYS A 145 -1.50 4.00 16.79
N LEU A 146 -0.91 4.68 15.80
CA LEU A 146 0.15 5.68 16.00
C LEU A 146 -0.39 7.10 16.22
N SER A 147 -1.68 7.31 16.03
CA SER A 147 -2.37 8.59 16.14
C SER A 147 -3.10 8.71 17.48
N GLY A 148 -3.81 9.83 17.69
CA GLY A 148 -4.64 10.05 18.87
C GLY A 148 -5.94 9.23 18.89
N LYS A 149 -6.19 8.42 17.86
CA LYS A 149 -7.39 7.60 17.68
C LYS A 149 -8.70 8.40 17.70
N THR A 150 -8.66 9.62 17.18
CA THR A 150 -9.83 10.47 17.02
C THR A 150 -10.47 10.27 15.63
N GLY A 151 -11.63 10.89 15.42
CA GLY A 151 -12.25 10.92 14.10
C GLY A 151 -11.36 11.58 13.04
N ASP A 152 -10.70 12.69 13.39
CA ASP A 152 -9.78 13.39 12.47
C ASP A 152 -8.60 12.51 12.10
N ASP A 153 -8.05 11.76 13.07
CA ASP A 153 -6.97 10.80 12.83
C ASP A 153 -7.38 9.69 11.88
N TYR A 154 -8.64 9.26 11.93
CA TYR A 154 -9.12 8.21 11.02
C TYR A 154 -9.11 8.66 9.55
N ALA A 155 -9.50 9.92 9.25
CA ALA A 155 -9.39 10.47 7.91
C ALA A 155 -7.94 10.51 7.41
N PHE A 156 -7.04 10.93 8.29
CA PHE A 156 -5.60 10.89 8.03
C PHE A 156 -5.11 9.47 7.71
N CYS A 157 -5.56 8.47 8.46
CA CYS A 157 -5.18 7.07 8.26
C CYS A 157 -5.57 6.54 6.89
N GLN A 158 -6.73 6.92 6.35
CA GLN A 158 -7.15 6.53 5.01
C GLN A 158 -6.19 7.07 3.94
N VAL A 159 -5.84 8.36 4.04
CA VAL A 159 -4.90 8.99 3.11
C VAL A 159 -3.52 8.36 3.22
N PHE A 160 -3.04 8.15 4.44
CA PHE A 160 -1.74 7.53 4.70
C PHE A 160 -1.61 6.14 4.08
N SER A 161 -2.65 5.31 4.21
CA SER A 161 -2.62 3.90 3.83
C SER A 161 -2.81 3.67 2.33
N VAL A 162 -3.78 4.33 1.72
CA VAL A 162 -4.21 4.02 0.33
C VAL A 162 -3.48 4.87 -0.70
N LEU A 163 -3.16 6.11 -0.36
CA LEU A 163 -2.58 7.07 -1.30
C LEU A 163 -1.25 6.62 -1.92
N PRO A 164 -0.28 6.00 -1.21
CA PRO A 164 0.96 5.56 -1.83
C PRO A 164 0.76 4.60 -2.99
N SER A 165 -0.12 3.60 -2.81
CA SER A 165 -0.42 2.62 -3.85
C SER A 165 -1.16 3.26 -5.04
N LEU A 166 -2.09 4.17 -4.77
CA LEU A 166 -2.81 4.91 -5.79
C LEU A 166 -1.89 5.81 -6.60
N LEU A 167 -0.98 6.55 -5.97
CA LEU A 167 0.00 7.40 -6.66
C LEU A 167 0.92 6.58 -7.57
N VAL A 168 1.36 5.41 -7.12
CA VAL A 168 2.17 4.50 -7.92
C VAL A 168 1.41 4.06 -9.18
N LEU A 169 0.14 3.67 -9.06
CA LEU A 169 -0.69 3.26 -10.19
C LEU A 169 -0.97 4.42 -11.16
N LEU A 170 -1.27 5.61 -10.64
CA LEU A 170 -1.49 6.81 -11.45
C LEU A 170 -0.23 7.22 -12.22
N ALA A 171 0.95 7.20 -11.59
CA ALA A 171 2.21 7.46 -12.27
C ALA A 171 2.45 6.48 -13.41
N GLY A 172 2.13 5.21 -13.22
CA GLY A 172 2.20 4.23 -14.28
C GLY A 172 1.26 4.53 -15.45
N LEU A 173 0.03 4.91 -15.16
CA LEU A 173 -0.94 5.28 -16.19
C LEU A 173 -0.48 6.50 -16.98
N THR A 174 0.02 7.55 -16.33
CA THR A 174 0.50 8.77 -17.01
C THR A 174 1.68 8.48 -17.93
N VAL A 175 2.63 7.64 -17.50
CA VAL A 175 3.76 7.23 -18.35
C VAL A 175 3.28 6.42 -19.56
N LYS A 176 2.30 5.54 -19.38
CA LYS A 176 1.76 4.72 -20.48
C LYS A 176 1.02 5.57 -21.49
N VAL A 177 0.16 6.49 -21.05
CA VAL A 177 -0.61 7.39 -21.91
C VAL A 177 0.33 8.33 -22.67
N GLY A 178 1.28 8.97 -21.98
CA GLY A 178 2.24 9.86 -22.61
C GLY A 178 3.11 9.16 -23.67
N ARG A 179 3.50 7.90 -23.46
CA ARG A 179 4.22 7.12 -24.49
C ARG A 179 3.34 6.80 -25.71
N ALA A 180 2.06 6.50 -25.48
CA ALA A 180 1.12 6.23 -26.57
C ALA A 180 0.86 7.49 -27.43
N GLU A 181 0.71 8.66 -26.81
CA GLU A 181 0.51 9.94 -27.52
C GLU A 181 1.76 10.37 -28.31
N LEU A 182 2.96 10.07 -27.79
CA LEU A 182 4.23 10.36 -28.49
C LEU A 182 4.55 9.37 -29.62
N GLY A 183 3.69 8.37 -29.88
CA GLY A 183 3.90 7.37 -30.91
C GLY A 183 5.11 6.47 -30.67
N VAL A 184 5.66 6.48 -29.47
CA VAL A 184 6.77 5.61 -29.08
C VAL A 184 6.22 4.21 -28.82
N LEU A 185 6.24 3.38 -29.87
CA LEU A 185 5.97 1.95 -29.72
C LEU A 185 6.93 1.37 -28.65
N PRO A 186 6.45 0.44 -27.81
CA PRO A 186 7.32 -0.22 -26.86
C PRO A 186 8.43 -0.94 -27.63
N VAL A 187 9.66 -0.45 -27.52
CA VAL A 187 10.83 -1.15 -28.04
C VAL A 187 10.97 -2.43 -27.21
N PRO A 188 10.94 -3.61 -27.82
CA PRO A 188 11.11 -4.86 -27.06
C PRO A 188 12.45 -4.82 -26.31
N PRO A 189 12.51 -5.32 -25.08
CA PRO A 189 13.67 -5.17 -24.19
C PRO A 189 14.98 -5.73 -24.79
N HIS A 190 14.91 -6.52 -25.84
CA HIS A 190 16.08 -7.09 -26.54
C HIS A 190 16.75 -6.10 -27.52
N GLU A 191 16.07 -5.03 -27.95
CA GLU A 191 16.62 -4.08 -28.94
C GLU A 191 17.13 -2.78 -28.33
N SER A 192 16.86 -2.53 -27.04
CA SER A 192 17.31 -1.32 -26.35
C SER A 192 18.84 -1.16 -26.32
N HIS A 193 19.59 -2.27 -26.36
CA HIS A 193 21.05 -2.26 -26.44
C HIS A 193 21.60 -1.88 -27.82
N LEU A 194 20.80 -2.03 -28.89
CA LEU A 194 21.22 -1.69 -30.26
C LEU A 194 20.97 -0.20 -30.57
N LEU A 195 19.86 0.37 -30.07
CA LEU A 195 19.55 1.79 -30.25
C LEU A 195 20.53 2.71 -29.49
N GLY A 196 20.97 2.32 -28.30
CA GLY A 196 21.98 3.06 -27.55
C GLY A 196 23.33 3.16 -28.27
N ARG A 197 23.72 2.15 -29.08
CA ARG A 197 24.93 2.18 -29.91
C ARG A 197 24.76 3.03 -31.17
N ALA A 198 23.60 3.00 -31.80
CA ALA A 198 23.33 3.76 -33.02
C ALA A 198 23.31 5.28 -32.78
N VAL A 199 22.72 5.72 -31.67
CA VAL A 199 22.70 7.15 -31.29
C VAL A 199 24.09 7.65 -30.94
N PHE A 200 24.97 6.84 -30.31
CA PHE A 200 26.33 7.23 -29.95
C PHE A 200 27.28 7.37 -31.18
N HIS A 201 26.97 6.70 -32.29
CA HIS A 201 27.74 6.83 -33.56
C HIS A 201 27.27 7.94 -34.46
N ALA A 202 26.06 8.46 -34.28
CA ALA A 202 25.55 9.59 -35.05
C ALA A 202 26.01 10.96 -34.57
N TRP A 203 26.73 11.01 -33.39
CA TRP A 203 27.25 12.24 -32.78
C TRP A 203 28.78 12.33 -32.85
N LYS A 204 29.43 11.51 -33.67
CA LYS A 204 30.85 11.68 -34.04
C LYS A 204 30.95 12.04 -35.53
#